data_0cf9ee746e694842e4617bd1b82ce3b3
#
_entry.id   0cf9ee746e694842e4617bd1b82ce3b3
#
_cell.length_a   1.000
_cell.length_b   1.000
_cell.length_c   1.000
_cell.angle_alpha   90.00
_cell.angle_beta   90.00
_cell.angle_gamma   90.00
#
_symmetry.space_group_name_H-M   'P 1'
#
loop_
_entity.id
_entity.type
_entity.pdbx_description
1 polymer ?
#
loop_
_entity_poly.entity_id
_entity_poly.type
_entity_poly.pdbx_seq_one_letter_code
_entity_poly.pdbx_strand_id
1 'polypeptide(L)'
;AGDVRAGARFLGVLTPFVWRKHLDFAAIEDAHNMRLRIRAHKRLPKRITLPGHDMKLGRGGIREIEFFTQTQQLISGGRDPDLRVRGTVDGMARLAQKDWIPADVAEDLSDHYGFHRTVEHRVQMIHDAQTHLLPSKEDGFERLAALMDRERAGLEEELLDRLSTVHTGIEQFFNHDDRAPDAQEAPPPEVELDQSLLSRWESYPALRSDRA
;
A
#
# COMPACT_ATOMS: atom_id res chain seq x y z
N ALA A 1 -11.19 -1.74 22.74
CA ALA A 1 -11.14 -2.70 23.82
C ALA A 1 -9.70 -2.87 24.27
N GLY A 2 -9.46 -3.09 25.60
CA GLY A 2 -8.13 -3.29 26.16
C GLY A 2 -7.52 -2.06 26.85
N ASP A 3 -6.29 -2.23 27.37
CA ASP A 3 -5.57 -1.16 28.09
C ASP A 3 -4.91 -0.18 27.10
N VAL A 4 -5.52 0.99 26.93
CA VAL A 4 -5.04 2.06 26.04
C VAL A 4 -3.66 2.57 26.48
N ARG A 5 -3.35 2.58 27.79
CA ARG A 5 -2.05 3.04 28.30
C ARG A 5 -0.94 2.05 27.98
N ALA A 6 -1.23 0.75 28.09
CA ALA A 6 -0.30 -0.28 27.66
C ALA A 6 -0.05 -0.22 26.15
N GLY A 7 -1.09 0.00 25.34
CA GLY A 7 -0.96 0.22 23.91
C GLY A 7 -0.08 1.41 23.56
N ALA A 8 -0.27 2.56 24.22
CA ALA A 8 0.54 3.74 24.01
C ALA A 8 2.02 3.52 24.37
N ARG A 9 2.30 2.83 25.49
CA ARG A 9 3.69 2.46 25.88
C ARG A 9 4.33 1.54 24.84
N PHE A 10 3.59 0.53 24.36
CA PHE A 10 4.08 -0.37 23.33
C PHE A 10 4.43 0.36 22.03
N LEU A 11 3.56 1.26 21.55
CA LEU A 11 3.84 2.09 20.38
C LEU A 11 5.07 2.97 20.59
N GLY A 12 5.27 3.52 21.80
CA GLY A 12 6.46 4.29 22.13
C GLY A 12 7.76 3.46 22.01
N VAL A 13 7.73 2.18 22.43
CA VAL A 13 8.87 1.27 22.27
C VAL A 13 9.14 0.95 20.80
N LEU A 14 8.11 0.84 19.97
CA LEU A 14 8.27 0.56 18.54
C LEU A 14 8.72 1.77 17.72
N THR A 15 8.47 2.99 18.20
CA THR A 15 8.76 4.22 17.46
C THR A 15 10.19 4.30 16.92
N PRO A 16 11.27 4.04 17.69
CA PRO A 16 12.64 4.09 17.18
C PRO A 16 12.97 3.00 16.16
N PHE A 17 12.24 1.89 16.21
CA PHE A 17 12.41 0.79 15.27
C PHE A 17 11.76 1.10 13.93
N VAL A 18 10.54 1.65 13.95
CA VAL A 18 9.79 2.00 12.72
C VAL A 18 10.36 3.27 12.09
N TRP A 19 10.62 4.31 12.90
CA TRP A 19 11.02 5.64 12.45
C TRP A 19 12.53 5.85 12.63
N ARG A 20 13.33 5.16 11.83
CA ARG A 20 14.80 5.29 11.85
C ARG A 20 15.21 6.62 11.25
N LYS A 21 16.18 7.31 11.87
CA LYS A 21 16.71 8.60 11.34
C LYS A 21 17.40 8.46 9.98
N HIS A 22 17.96 7.31 9.73
CA HIS A 22 18.61 6.94 8.46
C HIS A 22 17.99 5.63 8.01
N LEU A 23 17.13 5.73 7.00
CA LEU A 23 16.65 4.55 6.29
C LEU A 23 17.68 4.23 5.22
N ASP A 24 18.19 3.03 5.21
CA ASP A 24 19.12 2.53 4.22
C ASP A 24 18.36 2.36 2.88
N PHE A 25 19.03 2.63 1.76
CA PHE A 25 18.47 2.38 0.42
C PHE A 25 18.02 0.93 0.27
N ALA A 26 18.76 -0.02 0.83
CA ALA A 26 18.38 -1.42 0.87
C ALA A 26 16.98 -1.66 1.48
N ALA A 27 16.57 -0.89 2.48
CA ALA A 27 15.25 -1.04 3.09
C ALA A 27 14.12 -0.53 2.18
N ILE A 28 14.39 0.47 1.33
CA ILE A 28 13.45 0.97 0.32
C ILE A 28 13.29 -0.07 -0.78
N GLU A 29 14.41 -0.61 -1.25
CA GLU A 29 14.45 -1.69 -2.24
C GLU A 29 13.76 -2.97 -1.73
N ASP A 30 13.99 -3.35 -0.48
CA ASP A 30 13.30 -4.47 0.17
C ASP A 30 11.78 -4.26 0.22
N ALA A 31 11.33 -3.04 0.51
CA ALA A 31 9.91 -2.69 0.49
C ALA A 31 9.33 -2.78 -0.92
N HIS A 32 10.05 -2.29 -1.94
CA HIS A 32 9.66 -2.43 -3.34
C HIS A 32 9.60 -3.91 -3.77
N ASN A 33 10.63 -4.68 -3.47
CA ASN A 33 10.70 -6.11 -3.74
C ASN A 33 9.58 -6.90 -3.05
N MET A 34 9.23 -6.52 -1.82
CA MET A 34 8.09 -7.11 -1.10
C MET A 34 6.77 -6.87 -1.86
N ARG A 35 6.54 -5.66 -2.39
CA ARG A 35 5.37 -5.33 -3.23
C ARG A 35 5.30 -6.24 -4.45
N LEU A 36 6.42 -6.42 -5.15
CA LEU A 36 6.51 -7.29 -6.33
C LEU A 36 6.23 -8.76 -5.97
N ARG A 37 6.77 -9.26 -4.86
CA ARG A 37 6.52 -10.63 -4.36
C ARG A 37 5.05 -10.85 -4.00
N ILE A 38 4.38 -9.89 -3.36
CA ILE A 38 2.94 -9.96 -3.05
C ILE A 38 2.14 -10.10 -4.34
N ARG A 39 2.44 -9.31 -5.38
CA ARG A 39 1.78 -9.39 -6.69
C ARG A 39 1.99 -10.75 -7.35
N ALA A 40 3.22 -11.25 -7.36
CA ALA A 40 3.56 -12.55 -7.92
C ALA A 40 2.85 -13.69 -7.18
N HIS A 41 2.85 -13.66 -5.84
CA HIS A 41 2.17 -14.66 -5.01
C HIS A 41 0.65 -14.69 -5.26
N LYS A 42 0.03 -13.53 -5.40
CA LYS A 42 -1.40 -13.38 -5.71
C LYS A 42 -1.73 -13.65 -7.18
N ARG A 43 -0.74 -13.91 -8.04
CA ARG A 43 -0.90 -14.14 -9.49
C ARG A 43 -1.69 -13.04 -10.18
N LEU A 44 -1.50 -11.78 -9.77
CA LEU A 44 -2.22 -10.65 -10.32
C LEU A 44 -1.84 -10.43 -11.79
N PRO A 45 -2.79 -10.05 -12.66
CA PRO A 45 -2.54 -9.82 -14.08
C PRO A 45 -1.44 -8.78 -14.32
N LYS A 46 -0.63 -8.99 -15.36
CA LYS A 46 0.43 -8.03 -15.77
C LYS A 46 -0.14 -6.81 -16.48
N ARG A 47 -1.36 -6.91 -17.03
CA ARG A 47 -2.07 -5.81 -17.69
C ARG A 47 -3.26 -5.40 -16.86
N ILE A 48 -3.62 -4.12 -16.93
CA ILE A 48 -4.85 -3.60 -16.35
C ILE A 48 -6.00 -3.98 -17.30
N THR A 49 -6.93 -4.78 -16.79
CA THR A 49 -8.17 -5.15 -17.47
C THR A 49 -9.30 -5.01 -16.46
N LEU A 50 -10.38 -4.30 -16.79
CA LEU A 50 -11.43 -3.98 -15.80
C LEU A 50 -12.21 -5.20 -15.31
N PRO A 51 -12.62 -6.16 -16.15
CA PRO A 51 -13.39 -7.33 -15.67
C PRO A 51 -12.59 -8.11 -14.62
N GLY A 52 -13.10 -8.13 -13.38
CA GLY A 52 -12.46 -8.84 -12.26
C GLY A 52 -11.18 -8.18 -11.73
N HIS A 53 -10.88 -6.93 -12.10
CA HIS A 53 -9.71 -6.21 -11.56
C HIS A 53 -9.81 -6.05 -10.05
N ASP A 54 -8.73 -6.33 -9.35
CA ASP A 54 -8.63 -6.11 -7.91
C ASP A 54 -8.30 -4.64 -7.65
N MET A 55 -9.29 -3.84 -7.24
CA MET A 55 -9.15 -2.42 -6.95
C MET A 55 -8.19 -2.14 -5.80
N LYS A 56 -7.92 -3.12 -4.95
CA LYS A 56 -7.02 -2.97 -3.81
C LYS A 56 -5.59 -3.37 -4.15
N LEU A 57 -5.38 -4.59 -4.67
CA LEU A 57 -4.06 -5.17 -4.87
C LEU A 57 -3.61 -5.13 -6.34
N GLY A 58 -4.53 -4.90 -7.28
CA GLY A 58 -4.26 -4.82 -8.71
C GLY A 58 -3.37 -3.61 -9.04
N ARG A 59 -2.88 -3.58 -10.29
CA ARG A 59 -2.06 -2.48 -10.79
C ARG A 59 -2.86 -1.17 -10.78
N GLY A 60 -2.24 -0.11 -10.30
CA GLY A 60 -2.88 1.19 -10.13
C GLY A 60 -3.90 1.24 -8.99
N GLY A 61 -4.07 0.16 -8.22
CA GLY A 61 -5.06 0.08 -7.15
C GLY A 61 -4.67 0.82 -5.87
N ILE A 62 -5.60 0.80 -4.91
CA ILE A 62 -5.50 1.51 -3.62
C ILE A 62 -4.17 1.25 -2.92
N ARG A 63 -3.71 -0.02 -2.90
CA ARG A 63 -2.49 -0.42 -2.20
C ARG A 63 -1.22 0.21 -2.77
N GLU A 64 -1.19 0.57 -4.05
CA GLU A 64 -0.03 1.27 -4.64
C GLU A 64 0.10 2.68 -4.09
N ILE A 65 -1.01 3.40 -3.98
CA ILE A 65 -1.03 4.76 -3.41
C ILE A 65 -0.67 4.73 -1.92
N GLU A 66 -1.25 3.78 -1.16
CA GLU A 66 -0.91 3.60 0.25
C GLU A 66 0.58 3.27 0.44
N PHE A 67 1.11 2.39 -0.40
CA PHE A 67 2.50 1.97 -0.34
C PHE A 67 3.45 3.13 -0.67
N PHE A 68 3.16 3.89 -1.71
CA PHE A 68 3.91 5.11 -2.05
C PHE A 68 3.97 6.06 -0.86
N THR A 69 2.81 6.42 -0.32
CA THR A 69 2.72 7.35 0.82
C THR A 69 3.49 6.85 2.04
N GLN A 70 3.30 5.58 2.41
CA GLN A 70 3.97 4.97 3.56
C GLN A 70 5.48 4.89 3.37
N THR A 71 5.96 4.59 2.16
CA THR A 71 7.39 4.57 1.85
C THR A 71 8.00 5.95 2.03
N GLN A 72 7.36 7.00 1.49
CA GLN A 72 7.80 8.38 1.67
C GLN A 72 7.83 8.79 3.15
N GLN A 73 6.80 8.40 3.91
CA GLN A 73 6.76 8.64 5.35
C GLN A 73 7.89 7.90 6.09
N LEU A 74 8.22 6.67 5.71
CA LEU A 74 9.31 5.92 6.33
C LEU A 74 10.69 6.57 6.06
N ILE A 75 10.91 7.05 4.83
CA ILE A 75 12.15 7.72 4.44
C ILE A 75 12.38 8.99 5.24
N SER A 76 11.34 9.79 5.42
CA SER A 76 11.44 11.16 5.97
C SER A 76 11.00 11.27 7.42
N GLY A 77 10.06 10.42 7.87
CA GLY A 77 9.45 10.51 9.19
C GLY A 77 10.38 10.18 10.38
N GLY A 78 11.55 9.58 10.11
CA GLY A 78 12.60 9.44 11.13
C GLY A 78 13.20 10.78 11.56
N ARG A 79 13.25 11.75 10.62
CA ARG A 79 13.78 13.11 10.82
C ARG A 79 12.69 14.11 11.17
N ASP A 80 11.50 13.96 10.59
CA ASP A 80 10.35 14.84 10.80
C ASP A 80 9.15 14.06 11.38
N PRO A 81 8.90 14.17 12.71
CA PRO A 81 7.78 13.49 13.36
C PRO A 81 6.40 13.93 12.87
N ASP A 82 6.25 15.11 12.27
CA ASP A 82 4.97 15.62 11.74
C ASP A 82 4.44 14.77 10.56
N LEU A 83 5.35 14.02 9.92
CA LEU A 83 5.02 13.12 8.83
C LEU A 83 4.43 11.77 9.29
N ARG A 84 4.44 11.47 10.59
CA ARG A 84 4.00 10.19 11.17
C ARG A 84 2.48 10.14 11.37
N VAL A 85 1.74 10.55 10.36
CA VAL A 85 0.27 10.50 10.38
C VAL A 85 -0.24 9.17 9.84
N ARG A 86 -1.45 8.76 10.25
CA ARG A 86 -2.00 7.43 9.91
C ARG A 86 -2.80 7.42 8.62
N GLY A 87 -3.46 8.51 8.28
CA GLY A 87 -4.31 8.62 7.10
C GLY A 87 -3.47 8.77 5.84
N THR A 88 -3.81 8.06 4.77
CA THR A 88 -3.08 8.13 3.49
C THR A 88 -3.17 9.53 2.89
N VAL A 89 -4.36 10.12 2.83
CA VAL A 89 -4.55 11.49 2.30
C VAL A 89 -3.84 12.52 3.18
N ASP A 90 -3.97 12.41 4.52
CA ASP A 90 -3.25 13.27 5.46
C ASP A 90 -1.73 13.11 5.29
N GLY A 91 -1.26 11.89 5.03
CA GLY A 91 0.15 11.60 4.78
C GLY A 91 0.66 12.32 3.54
N MET A 92 -0.06 12.22 2.42
CA MET A 92 0.28 12.92 1.17
C MET A 92 0.28 14.44 1.37
N ALA A 93 -0.75 14.99 2.03
CA ALA A 93 -0.83 16.42 2.31
C ALA A 93 0.37 16.91 3.17
N ARG A 94 0.78 16.14 4.19
CA ARG A 94 1.93 16.47 5.02
C ARG A 94 3.25 16.37 4.26
N LEU A 95 3.42 15.35 3.43
CA LEU A 95 4.60 15.19 2.58
C LEU A 95 4.74 16.36 1.60
N ALA A 96 3.66 16.80 0.96
CA ALA A 96 3.65 17.96 0.09
C ALA A 96 3.93 19.27 0.86
N GLN A 97 3.31 19.46 2.01
CA GLN A 97 3.53 20.65 2.86
C GLN A 97 4.98 20.81 3.31
N LYS A 98 5.73 19.71 3.37
CA LYS A 98 7.14 19.65 3.77
C LYS A 98 8.10 19.49 2.58
N ASP A 99 7.61 19.70 1.35
CA ASP A 99 8.38 19.62 0.09
C ASP A 99 9.05 18.24 -0.15
N TRP A 100 8.52 17.15 0.42
CA TRP A 100 8.99 15.79 0.16
C TRP A 100 8.44 15.19 -1.13
N ILE A 101 7.25 15.61 -1.53
CA ILE A 101 6.65 15.29 -2.82
C ILE A 101 6.07 16.57 -3.43
N PRO A 102 5.99 16.70 -4.76
CA PRO A 102 5.31 17.81 -5.41
C PRO A 102 3.84 17.92 -4.99
N ALA A 103 3.34 19.14 -4.86
CA ALA A 103 1.98 19.38 -4.40
C ALA A 103 0.92 18.84 -5.37
N ASP A 104 1.16 18.96 -6.67
CA ASP A 104 0.34 18.41 -7.75
C ASP A 104 0.24 16.88 -7.67
N VAL A 105 1.36 16.18 -7.44
CA VAL A 105 1.39 14.72 -7.25
C VAL A 105 0.56 14.31 -6.03
N ALA A 106 0.65 15.06 -4.92
CA ALA A 106 -0.13 14.77 -3.72
C ALA A 106 -1.63 14.97 -3.94
N GLU A 107 -2.02 16.01 -4.68
CA GLU A 107 -3.41 16.30 -5.03
C GLU A 107 -3.97 15.22 -5.95
N ASP A 108 -3.28 14.89 -7.03
CA ASP A 108 -3.68 13.87 -8.01
C ASP A 108 -3.84 12.49 -7.35
N LEU A 109 -2.85 12.04 -6.57
CA LEU A 109 -2.92 10.75 -5.88
C LEU A 109 -4.02 10.72 -4.82
N SER A 110 -4.32 11.86 -4.17
CA SER A 110 -5.42 11.96 -3.20
C SER A 110 -6.78 11.85 -3.88
N ASP A 111 -6.95 12.47 -5.05
CA ASP A 111 -8.17 12.35 -5.86
C ASP A 111 -8.35 10.91 -6.35
N HIS A 112 -7.31 10.30 -6.93
CA HIS A 112 -7.34 8.90 -7.33
C HIS A 112 -7.66 7.96 -6.16
N TYR A 113 -7.08 8.19 -4.99
CA TYR A 113 -7.36 7.40 -3.80
C TYR A 113 -8.82 7.50 -3.37
N GLY A 114 -9.37 8.72 -3.32
CA GLY A 114 -10.77 8.97 -2.99
C GLY A 114 -11.72 8.28 -3.97
N PHE A 115 -11.46 8.38 -5.26
CA PHE A 115 -12.22 7.71 -6.31
C PHE A 115 -12.16 6.17 -6.16
N HIS A 116 -10.97 5.60 -6.03
CA HIS A 116 -10.79 4.16 -5.87
C HIS A 116 -11.49 3.61 -4.63
N ARG A 117 -11.43 4.34 -3.51
CA ARG A 117 -12.15 3.97 -2.28
C ARG A 117 -13.67 4.01 -2.48
N THR A 118 -14.16 4.99 -3.22
CA THR A 118 -15.59 5.08 -3.54
C THR A 118 -16.03 3.89 -4.39
N VAL A 119 -15.27 3.56 -5.45
CA VAL A 119 -15.54 2.39 -6.30
C VAL A 119 -15.51 1.11 -5.49
N GLU A 120 -14.49 0.90 -4.64
CA GLU A 120 -14.40 -0.27 -3.76
C GLU A 120 -15.64 -0.42 -2.88
N HIS A 121 -16.09 0.66 -2.25
CA HIS A 121 -17.29 0.64 -1.41
C HIS A 121 -18.56 0.33 -2.21
N ARG A 122 -18.71 0.88 -3.43
CA ARG A 122 -19.87 0.59 -4.29
C ARG A 122 -19.90 -0.87 -4.72
N VAL A 123 -18.75 -1.46 -5.05
CA VAL A 123 -18.65 -2.89 -5.39
C VAL A 123 -19.02 -3.77 -4.20
N GLN A 124 -18.61 -3.40 -2.98
CA GLN A 124 -19.02 -4.09 -1.75
C GLN A 124 -20.53 -4.03 -1.53
N MET A 125 -21.16 -2.88 -1.80
CA MET A 125 -22.62 -2.72 -1.68
C MET A 125 -23.39 -3.60 -2.68
N ILE A 126 -22.89 -3.77 -3.92
CA ILE A 126 -23.53 -4.60 -4.94
C ILE A 126 -23.63 -6.07 -4.51
N HIS A 127 -22.58 -6.56 -3.86
CA HIS A 127 -22.47 -7.96 -3.49
C HIS A 127 -22.79 -8.26 -2.02
N ASP A 128 -23.02 -7.22 -1.22
CA ASP A 128 -23.13 -7.32 0.26
C ASP A 128 -22.00 -8.18 0.86
N ALA A 129 -20.79 -7.98 0.36
CA ALA A 129 -19.61 -8.77 0.70
C ALA A 129 -18.33 -7.94 0.73
N GLN A 130 -17.36 -8.37 1.52
CA GLN A 130 -16.02 -7.78 1.53
C GLN A 130 -15.23 -8.21 0.27
N THR A 131 -15.59 -7.63 -0.86
CA THR A 131 -14.87 -7.83 -2.13
C THR A 131 -14.13 -6.58 -2.55
N HIS A 132 -13.05 -6.76 -3.31
CA HIS A 132 -12.28 -5.68 -3.94
C HIS A 132 -12.24 -5.84 -5.46
N LEU A 133 -12.94 -6.86 -5.98
CA LEU A 133 -12.92 -7.20 -7.40
C LEU A 133 -14.01 -6.44 -8.14
N LEU A 134 -13.63 -5.73 -9.21
CA LEU A 134 -14.60 -5.17 -10.13
C LEU A 134 -15.49 -6.27 -10.72
N PRO A 135 -16.72 -5.96 -11.10
CA PRO A 135 -17.59 -6.92 -11.77
C PRO A 135 -16.90 -7.55 -12.97
N SER A 136 -17.22 -8.82 -13.26
CA SER A 136 -16.71 -9.52 -14.44
C SER A 136 -17.69 -9.50 -15.61
N LYS A 137 -18.94 -9.09 -15.38
CA LYS A 137 -20.03 -9.06 -16.34
C LYS A 137 -20.57 -7.65 -16.54
N GLU A 138 -21.17 -7.40 -17.70
CA GLU A 138 -21.73 -6.11 -18.08
C GLU A 138 -22.81 -5.61 -17.11
N ASP A 139 -23.73 -6.48 -16.70
CA ASP A 139 -24.80 -6.13 -15.75
C ASP A 139 -24.27 -5.63 -14.41
N GLY A 140 -23.14 -6.17 -13.97
CA GLY A 140 -22.45 -5.70 -12.78
C GLY A 140 -21.82 -4.31 -12.97
N PHE A 141 -21.25 -4.03 -14.13
CA PHE A 141 -20.72 -2.71 -14.46
C PHE A 141 -21.84 -1.67 -14.61
N GLU A 142 -22.99 -2.04 -15.18
CA GLU A 142 -24.16 -1.16 -15.25
C GLU A 142 -24.64 -0.73 -13.85
N ARG A 143 -24.71 -1.69 -12.92
CA ARG A 143 -25.06 -1.40 -11.52
C ARG A 143 -24.02 -0.51 -10.84
N LEU A 144 -22.73 -0.78 -11.08
CA LEU A 144 -21.65 0.04 -10.53
C LEU A 144 -21.75 1.47 -11.08
N ALA A 145 -21.95 1.63 -12.39
CA ALA A 145 -22.09 2.92 -13.04
C ALA A 145 -23.28 3.72 -12.48
N ALA A 146 -24.43 3.06 -12.31
CA ALA A 146 -25.60 3.65 -11.67
C ALA A 146 -25.33 4.13 -10.24
N LEU A 147 -24.59 3.34 -9.43
CA LEU A 147 -24.21 3.71 -8.05
C LEU A 147 -23.16 4.85 -8.02
N MET A 148 -22.44 5.05 -9.09
CA MET A 148 -21.45 6.12 -9.25
C MET A 148 -22.04 7.37 -9.93
N ASP A 149 -23.33 7.34 -10.32
CA ASP A 149 -23.99 8.39 -11.09
C ASP A 149 -23.23 8.71 -12.39
N ARG A 150 -22.88 7.66 -13.13
CA ARG A 150 -22.11 7.70 -14.38
C ARG A 150 -22.74 6.82 -15.44
N GLU A 151 -22.46 7.12 -16.71
CA GLU A 151 -22.65 6.16 -17.80
C GLU A 151 -21.59 5.07 -17.75
N ARG A 152 -21.94 3.81 -18.11
CA ARG A 152 -21.03 2.67 -18.05
C ARG A 152 -19.74 2.91 -18.82
N ALA A 153 -19.86 3.34 -20.10
CA ALA A 153 -18.69 3.56 -20.94
C ALA A 153 -17.75 4.62 -20.35
N GLY A 154 -18.30 5.73 -19.85
CA GLY A 154 -17.53 6.79 -19.22
C GLY A 154 -16.86 6.33 -17.91
N LEU A 155 -17.53 5.50 -17.09
CA LEU A 155 -16.94 4.93 -15.89
C LEU A 155 -15.79 3.97 -16.23
N GLU A 156 -15.97 3.11 -17.23
CA GLU A 156 -14.93 2.16 -17.66
C GLU A 156 -13.69 2.90 -18.19
N GLU A 157 -13.87 3.95 -18.98
CA GLU A 157 -12.77 4.81 -19.46
C GLU A 157 -12.05 5.50 -18.29
N GLU A 158 -12.80 6.14 -17.37
CA GLU A 158 -12.24 6.81 -16.19
C GLU A 158 -11.48 5.83 -15.30
N LEU A 159 -12.00 4.61 -15.08
CA LEU A 159 -11.33 3.58 -14.31
C LEU A 159 -9.99 3.15 -14.93
N LEU A 160 -9.97 2.91 -16.25
CA LEU A 160 -8.74 2.52 -16.95
C LEU A 160 -7.70 3.63 -16.91
N ASP A 161 -8.12 4.88 -17.16
CA ASP A 161 -7.24 6.03 -17.11
C ASP A 161 -6.63 6.21 -15.73
N ARG A 162 -7.45 6.25 -14.67
CA ARG A 162 -7.00 6.42 -13.29
C ARG A 162 -6.08 5.30 -12.82
N LEU A 163 -6.43 4.04 -13.09
CA LEU A 163 -5.58 2.90 -12.74
C LEU A 163 -4.23 2.96 -13.48
N SER A 164 -4.23 3.34 -14.75
CA SER A 164 -3.02 3.45 -15.57
C SER A 164 -2.13 4.60 -15.11
N THR A 165 -2.73 5.76 -14.81
CA THR A 165 -2.03 6.95 -14.31
C THR A 165 -1.35 6.67 -12.98
N VAL A 166 -2.07 6.11 -12.01
CA VAL A 166 -1.51 5.72 -10.70
C VAL A 166 -0.37 4.72 -10.87
N HIS A 167 -0.58 3.67 -11.68
CA HIS A 167 0.45 2.65 -11.88
C HIS A 167 1.71 3.23 -12.51
N THR A 168 1.57 4.00 -13.58
CA THR A 168 2.70 4.58 -14.31
C THR A 168 3.46 5.59 -13.45
N GLY A 169 2.76 6.47 -12.74
CA GLY A 169 3.38 7.47 -11.88
C GLY A 169 4.18 6.84 -10.74
N ILE A 170 3.62 5.82 -10.10
CA ILE A 170 4.30 5.12 -8.99
C ILE A 170 5.49 4.30 -9.50
N GLU A 171 5.38 3.59 -10.63
CA GLU A 171 6.52 2.86 -11.22
C GLU A 171 7.64 3.81 -11.65
N GLN A 172 7.31 4.96 -12.25
CA GLN A 172 8.31 5.97 -12.62
C GLN A 172 9.06 6.50 -11.40
N PHE A 173 8.34 6.73 -10.30
CA PHE A 173 8.95 7.19 -9.06
C PHE A 173 9.99 6.18 -8.54
N PHE A 174 9.64 4.91 -8.45
CA PHE A 174 10.58 3.88 -7.96
C PHE A 174 11.71 3.59 -8.94
N ASN A 175 11.50 3.72 -10.25
CA ASN A 175 12.55 3.51 -11.26
C ASN A 175 13.52 4.70 -11.39
N HIS A 176 13.15 5.91 -10.93
CA HIS A 176 14.06 7.07 -10.91
C HIS A 176 15.00 7.03 -9.71
N ASP A 177 14.60 6.41 -8.63
CA ASP A 177 15.44 6.25 -7.43
C ASP A 177 16.58 5.22 -7.64
N ASP A 178 16.51 4.38 -8.66
CA ASP A 178 17.58 3.42 -9.04
C ASP A 178 18.84 4.09 -9.64
N ARG A 179 18.88 5.42 -9.73
CA ARG A 179 20.05 6.20 -10.17
C ARG A 179 20.96 6.67 -9.03
N ALA A 180 21.15 5.87 -7.98
CA ALA A 180 22.28 6.05 -7.08
C ALA A 180 23.54 5.40 -7.71
N PRO A 181 24.73 6.05 -7.63
CA PRO A 181 25.93 5.57 -8.31
C PRO A 181 26.41 4.25 -7.71
N ASP A 182 26.71 3.29 -8.58
CA ASP A 182 27.54 2.09 -8.36
C ASP A 182 27.82 1.67 -6.90
N ALA A 183 26.84 1.09 -6.24
CA ALA A 183 27.11 0.23 -5.11
C ALA A 183 27.19 -1.21 -5.63
N GLN A 184 28.40 -1.75 -5.68
CA GLN A 184 28.65 -3.15 -5.97
C GLN A 184 27.73 -4.03 -5.13
N GLU A 185 27.00 -4.92 -5.80
CA GLU A 185 26.18 -5.97 -5.21
C GLU A 185 26.99 -6.76 -4.15
N ALA A 186 26.81 -6.40 -2.89
CA ALA A 186 27.10 -7.33 -1.82
C ALA A 186 25.90 -8.29 -1.71
N PRO A 187 26.11 -9.60 -1.67
CA PRO A 187 25.02 -10.54 -1.46
C PRO A 187 24.29 -10.19 -0.15
N PRO A 188 22.94 -10.31 -0.12
CA PRO A 188 22.18 -10.01 1.10
C PRO A 188 22.75 -10.85 2.25
N PRO A 189 22.93 -10.26 3.45
CA PRO A 189 23.39 -11.02 4.60
C PRO A 189 22.41 -12.18 4.82
N GLU A 190 22.90 -13.40 4.83
CA GLU A 190 22.14 -14.53 5.33
C GLU A 190 21.78 -14.21 6.78
N VAL A 191 20.50 -13.87 6.98
CA VAL A 191 19.95 -13.74 8.34
C VAL A 191 19.81 -15.17 8.84
N GLU A 192 20.85 -15.68 9.50
CA GLU A 192 20.71 -16.84 10.36
C GLU A 192 19.67 -16.48 11.43
N LEU A 193 18.45 -16.98 11.24
CA LEU A 193 17.42 -16.92 12.26
C LEU A 193 17.95 -17.66 13.47
N ASP A 194 18.27 -16.90 14.52
CA ASP A 194 18.72 -17.45 15.79
C ASP A 194 17.70 -18.49 16.27
N GLN A 195 18.06 -19.76 16.15
CA GLN A 195 17.22 -20.89 16.55
C GLN A 195 16.83 -20.81 18.04
N SER A 196 17.56 -20.06 18.83
CA SER A 196 17.24 -19.79 20.25
C SER A 196 16.00 -18.92 20.40
N LEU A 197 15.73 -18.00 19.45
CA LEU A 197 14.50 -17.20 19.41
C LEU A 197 13.30 -18.04 19.00
N LEU A 198 13.44 -18.93 18.05
CA LEU A 198 12.36 -19.83 17.63
C LEU A 198 11.96 -20.78 18.75
N SER A 199 12.91 -21.39 19.45
CA SER A 199 12.62 -22.27 20.57
C SER A 199 11.97 -21.56 21.76
N ARG A 200 12.28 -20.27 21.99
CA ARG A 200 11.60 -19.44 22.99
C ARG A 200 10.15 -19.13 22.60
N TRP A 201 9.85 -18.98 21.31
CA TRP A 201 8.48 -18.78 20.82
C TRP A 201 7.62 -20.03 20.99
N GLU A 202 8.18 -21.21 20.72
CA GLU A 202 7.51 -22.50 20.90
C GLU A 202 7.20 -22.83 22.36
N SER A 203 7.92 -22.23 23.31
CA SER A 203 7.71 -22.40 24.73
C SER A 203 6.61 -21.53 25.34
N TYR A 204 6.00 -20.59 24.56
CA TYR A 204 4.90 -19.75 25.05
C TYR A 204 3.58 -20.53 25.09
N PRO A 205 2.95 -20.71 26.27
CA PRO A 205 1.74 -21.54 26.45
C PRO A 205 0.52 -21.06 25.65
N ALA A 206 0.48 -19.76 25.29
CA ALA A 206 -0.64 -19.13 24.58
C ALA A 206 -0.70 -19.46 23.08
N LEU A 207 0.32 -20.14 22.51
CA LEU A 207 0.38 -20.48 21.08
C LEU A 207 0.15 -21.96 20.78
N ARG A 208 -0.06 -22.78 21.80
CA ARG A 208 -0.56 -24.13 21.61
C ARG A 208 -2.05 -24.06 21.32
N SER A 209 -2.43 -23.97 20.06
CA SER A 209 -3.80 -24.25 19.66
C SER A 209 -4.04 -25.73 19.91
N ASP A 210 -4.94 -26.04 20.86
CA ASP A 210 -5.54 -27.35 20.98
C ASP A 210 -6.21 -27.73 19.65
N ARG A 211 -5.54 -28.56 18.89
CA ARG A 211 -6.19 -29.36 17.86
C ARG A 211 -6.58 -30.67 18.54
N ALA A 212 -7.82 -30.72 19.01
CA ALA A 212 -8.57 -31.95 19.20
C ALA A 212 -9.65 -32.06 18.10
#